data_cfd3e551840c4ed6871517a5786b1f66
#
_entry.id   cfd3e551840c4ed6871517a5786b1f66
#
_cell.length_a   1.000
_cell.length_b   1.000
_cell.length_c   1.000
_cell.angle_alpha   90.00
_cell.angle_beta   90.00
_cell.angle_gamma   90.00
#
_symmetry.space_group_name_H-M   'P 1'
#
loop_
_entity.id
_entity.type
_entity.pdbx_description
1 polymer ?
#
loop_
_entity_poly.entity_id
_entity_poly.type
_entity_poly.pdbx_seq_one_letter_code
_entity_poly.pdbx_strand_id
1 'polypeptide(L)'
;MNQKVILHLDMDAFFASCEQANDKTLKNKPVVVARNNDKSIIIAASYDARKYGIKAGTPIFEAKQLAYGELIIKEGNRDLYEEYSERIFNLIKEQFTYKVEVLGIDECFIDATNIWEKYGNVQNLCLAIQAAVYQETGLTCSIGASFTRLFSKMGSDMKKPNGITIITKENFKTLIWNKSIKDVIGVGSSSLEKMELLNVKTVNDFVKLDEKIIAESFGLSGQKMYQKLHGIKNDEIAYWETSVKSISKEKTFDKKNMAIEDIEEILFNLAEKVVLRMQKNNILAKTVTLSIKFYNQEINFDKKQHKKRRTYSETFGEYTDSIEKLYSRVKVILDDIYDGESISLIGIGVTNLIEKDKLVKQQSFENIII
;
A
#
# COMPACT_ATOMS: atom_id res chain seq x y z
N MET A 1 15.58 15.11 27.53
CA MET A 1 14.44 14.71 26.62
C MET A 1 14.86 13.42 25.95
N ASN A 2 14.12 12.32 26.15
CA ASN A 2 14.46 11.05 25.51
C ASN A 2 14.43 11.21 23.98
N GLN A 3 15.49 10.76 23.32
CA GLN A 3 15.60 10.79 21.86
C GLN A 3 14.48 9.93 21.27
N LYS A 4 13.64 10.50 20.38
CA LYS A 4 12.58 9.76 19.70
C LYS A 4 13.18 8.61 18.87
N VAL A 5 12.67 7.40 19.06
CA VAL A 5 13.07 6.19 18.33
C VAL A 5 11.85 5.57 17.69
N ILE A 6 11.82 5.56 16.36
CA ILE A 6 10.78 4.96 15.55
C ILE A 6 11.40 3.80 14.79
N LEU A 7 10.77 2.63 14.88
CA LEU A 7 11.12 1.50 14.05
C LEU A 7 10.09 1.39 12.90
N HIS A 8 10.54 0.99 11.73
CA HIS A 8 9.71 0.46 10.66
C HIS A 8 10.09 -0.99 10.45
N LEU A 9 9.14 -1.89 10.67
CA LEU A 9 9.27 -3.31 10.41
C LEU A 9 8.57 -3.63 9.09
N ASP A 10 9.22 -4.41 8.23
CA ASP A 10 8.72 -4.84 6.93
C ASP A 10 9.08 -6.32 6.73
N MET A 11 8.08 -7.15 6.47
CA MET A 11 8.28 -8.60 6.30
C MET A 11 8.95 -8.91 4.96
N ASP A 12 9.93 -9.77 4.97
CA ASP A 12 10.72 -10.11 3.79
C ASP A 12 9.95 -11.01 2.82
N ALA A 13 9.65 -10.51 1.62
CA ALA A 13 8.94 -11.24 0.56
C ALA A 13 7.63 -11.89 1.06
N PHE A 14 6.85 -11.19 1.87
CA PHE A 14 5.83 -11.68 2.79
C PHE A 14 4.98 -12.84 2.25
N PHE A 15 4.21 -12.63 1.17
CA PHE A 15 3.32 -13.68 0.67
C PHE A 15 4.07 -14.93 0.23
N ALA A 16 5.21 -14.77 -0.47
CA ALA A 16 6.01 -15.91 -0.89
C ALA A 16 6.65 -16.64 0.32
N SER A 17 7.04 -15.88 1.34
CA SER A 17 7.58 -16.42 2.59
C SER A 17 6.51 -17.16 3.41
N CYS A 18 5.26 -16.68 3.44
CA CYS A 18 4.14 -17.41 4.05
C CYS A 18 3.89 -18.76 3.36
N GLU A 19 3.91 -18.80 2.01
CA GLU A 19 3.77 -20.04 1.26
C GLU A 19 4.93 -21.02 1.57
N GLN A 20 6.17 -20.51 1.64
CA GLN A 20 7.34 -21.33 1.98
C GLN A 20 7.35 -21.82 3.44
N ALA A 21 6.78 -21.04 4.37
CA ALA A 21 6.64 -21.46 5.77
C ALA A 21 5.54 -22.51 5.96
N ASN A 22 4.43 -22.35 5.23
CA ASN A 22 3.30 -23.28 5.26
C ASN A 22 3.61 -24.61 4.54
N ASP A 23 4.40 -24.57 3.45
CA ASP A 23 4.85 -25.76 2.70
C ASP A 23 6.38 -25.79 2.65
N LYS A 24 6.98 -26.62 3.54
CA LYS A 24 8.43 -26.75 3.67
C LYS A 24 9.12 -27.26 2.40
N THR A 25 8.39 -27.90 1.48
CA THR A 25 8.93 -28.38 0.19
C THR A 25 9.29 -27.24 -0.76
N LEU A 26 8.77 -26.03 -0.49
CA LEU A 26 9.03 -24.79 -1.25
C LEU A 26 10.29 -24.05 -0.78
N LYS A 27 10.88 -24.46 0.33
CA LYS A 27 12.07 -23.79 0.90
C LYS A 27 13.23 -23.86 -0.10
N ASN A 28 13.92 -22.73 -0.26
CA ASN A 28 15.05 -22.55 -1.18
C ASN A 28 14.69 -22.75 -2.67
N LYS A 29 13.41 -22.63 -3.02
CA LYS A 29 12.95 -22.70 -4.41
C LYS A 29 12.48 -21.34 -4.91
N PRO A 30 12.52 -21.07 -6.21
CA PRO A 30 12.02 -19.83 -6.80
C PRO A 30 10.47 -19.85 -6.81
N VAL A 31 9.87 -19.36 -5.72
CA VAL A 31 8.41 -19.28 -5.53
C VAL A 31 7.92 -17.88 -5.84
N VAL A 32 6.84 -17.79 -6.59
CA VAL A 32 6.10 -16.55 -6.81
C VAL A 32 4.63 -16.74 -6.48
N VAL A 33 4.02 -15.65 -6.00
CA VAL A 33 2.57 -15.60 -5.77
C VAL A 33 1.92 -14.81 -6.90
N ALA A 34 1.01 -15.44 -7.63
CA ALA A 34 0.28 -14.86 -8.73
C ALA A 34 -0.96 -15.71 -9.07
N ARG A 35 -1.91 -15.17 -9.85
CA ARG A 35 -2.92 -16.02 -10.49
C ARG A 35 -2.24 -16.87 -11.57
N ASN A 36 -2.57 -18.14 -11.67
CA ASN A 36 -1.98 -19.06 -12.66
C ASN A 36 -2.52 -18.78 -14.09
N ASN A 37 -2.15 -17.63 -14.62
CA ASN A 37 -2.47 -17.17 -15.95
C ASN A 37 -1.28 -16.40 -16.52
N ASP A 38 -0.81 -16.70 -17.71
CA ASP A 38 0.37 -16.10 -18.32
C ASP A 38 0.33 -14.57 -18.45
N LYS A 39 -0.87 -14.00 -18.57
CA LYS A 39 -1.09 -12.54 -18.61
C LYS A 39 -1.07 -11.88 -17.22
N SER A 40 -1.11 -12.68 -16.15
CA SER A 40 -1.10 -12.16 -14.78
C SER A 40 0.29 -11.65 -14.42
N ILE A 41 0.31 -10.72 -13.48
CA ILE A 41 1.54 -10.19 -12.89
C ILE A 41 1.82 -10.86 -11.54
N ILE A 42 3.10 -11.00 -11.21
CA ILE A 42 3.54 -11.49 -9.92
C ILE A 42 3.22 -10.45 -8.84
N ILE A 43 2.59 -10.91 -7.77
CA ILE A 43 2.26 -10.11 -6.58
C ILE A 43 3.44 -10.09 -5.61
N ALA A 44 4.06 -11.27 -5.38
CA ALA A 44 5.24 -11.41 -4.53
C ALA A 44 6.20 -12.47 -5.10
N ALA A 45 7.50 -12.26 -4.89
CA ALA A 45 8.55 -13.18 -5.33
C ALA A 45 9.50 -13.49 -4.17
N SER A 46 9.78 -14.78 -3.92
CA SER A 46 10.77 -15.21 -2.95
C SER A 46 12.16 -14.69 -3.30
N TYR A 47 13.06 -14.65 -2.34
CA TYR A 47 14.44 -14.22 -2.62
C TYR A 47 15.15 -15.14 -3.62
N ASP A 48 14.78 -16.41 -3.65
CA ASP A 48 15.31 -17.34 -4.66
C ASP A 48 14.78 -16.98 -6.07
N ALA A 49 13.52 -16.60 -6.21
CA ALA A 49 13.00 -16.09 -7.48
C ALA A 49 13.65 -14.75 -7.88
N ARG A 50 13.94 -13.86 -6.92
CA ARG A 50 14.62 -12.58 -7.18
C ARG A 50 16.04 -12.75 -7.73
N LYS A 51 16.74 -13.87 -7.46
CA LYS A 51 18.05 -14.17 -8.05
C LYS A 51 18.01 -14.30 -9.57
N TYR A 52 16.85 -14.67 -10.12
CA TYR A 52 16.59 -14.69 -11.58
C TYR A 52 16.12 -13.34 -12.14
N GLY A 53 16.13 -12.27 -11.34
CA GLY A 53 15.60 -10.96 -11.74
C GLY A 53 14.08 -10.79 -11.61
N ILE A 54 13.39 -11.81 -11.12
CA ILE A 54 11.93 -11.83 -10.97
C ILE A 54 11.52 -11.01 -9.75
N LYS A 55 10.53 -10.10 -9.92
CA LYS A 55 10.01 -9.23 -8.85
C LYS A 55 8.51 -9.03 -8.96
N ALA A 56 7.92 -8.41 -7.96
CA ALA A 56 6.53 -7.97 -8.05
C ALA A 56 6.31 -7.07 -9.27
N GLY A 57 5.21 -7.29 -9.99
CA GLY A 57 4.89 -6.61 -11.25
C GLY A 57 5.46 -7.28 -12.50
N THR A 58 6.37 -8.26 -12.41
CA THR A 58 6.84 -9.03 -13.57
C THR A 58 5.70 -9.90 -14.11
N PRO A 59 5.42 -9.92 -15.43
CA PRO A 59 4.45 -10.83 -16.03
C PRO A 59 4.88 -12.30 -15.87
N ILE A 60 3.91 -13.22 -15.69
CA ILE A 60 4.22 -14.64 -15.47
C ILE A 60 4.97 -15.25 -16.66
N PHE A 61 4.58 -14.92 -17.91
CA PHE A 61 5.26 -15.45 -19.08
C PHE A 61 6.76 -15.08 -19.11
N GLU A 62 7.09 -13.83 -18.72
CA GLU A 62 8.47 -13.35 -18.61
C GLU A 62 9.21 -14.07 -17.47
N ALA A 63 8.56 -14.21 -16.31
CA ALA A 63 9.14 -14.89 -15.16
C ALA A 63 9.46 -16.35 -15.44
N LYS A 64 8.59 -17.06 -16.17
CA LYS A 64 8.85 -18.45 -16.61
C LYS A 64 10.10 -18.57 -17.50
N GLN A 65 10.32 -17.58 -18.39
CA GLN A 65 11.52 -17.52 -19.23
C GLN A 65 12.76 -17.25 -18.39
N LEU A 66 12.71 -16.28 -17.46
CA LEU A 66 13.82 -15.92 -16.59
C LEU A 66 14.28 -17.08 -15.69
N ALA A 67 13.35 -17.89 -15.19
CA ALA A 67 13.65 -19.01 -14.28
C ALA A 67 13.91 -20.34 -15.02
N TYR A 68 14.04 -20.33 -16.34
CA TYR A 68 14.33 -21.52 -17.16
C TYR A 68 13.42 -22.74 -16.84
N GLY A 69 12.16 -22.49 -16.47
CA GLY A 69 11.16 -23.51 -16.14
C GLY A 69 11.15 -23.99 -14.68
N GLU A 70 12.04 -23.54 -13.83
CA GLU A 70 12.09 -23.92 -12.40
C GLU A 70 11.10 -23.16 -11.51
N LEU A 71 10.39 -22.17 -12.08
CA LEU A 71 9.49 -21.29 -11.32
C LEU A 71 8.28 -22.03 -10.74
N ILE A 72 8.09 -21.89 -9.44
CA ILE A 72 6.89 -22.40 -8.76
C ILE A 72 5.91 -21.24 -8.59
N ILE A 73 4.72 -21.40 -9.15
CA ILE A 73 3.64 -20.42 -9.07
C ILE A 73 2.62 -20.92 -8.03
N LYS A 74 2.39 -20.11 -6.99
CA LYS A 74 1.33 -20.33 -6.00
C LYS A 74 0.22 -19.31 -6.22
N GLU A 75 -1.01 -19.76 -6.17
CA GLU A 75 -2.16 -18.83 -6.10
C GLU A 75 -2.21 -18.19 -4.72
N GLY A 76 -2.56 -16.89 -4.67
CA GLY A 76 -2.57 -16.16 -3.42
C GLY A 76 -3.61 -16.69 -2.44
N ASN A 77 -3.19 -17.04 -1.23
CA ASN A 77 -4.05 -17.43 -0.12
C ASN A 77 -4.18 -16.26 0.88
N ARG A 78 -5.22 -15.45 0.70
CA ARG A 78 -5.43 -14.24 1.51
C ARG A 78 -5.61 -14.54 2.98
N ASP A 79 -6.35 -15.59 3.32
CA ASP A 79 -6.65 -15.96 4.71
C ASP A 79 -5.37 -16.38 5.45
N LEU A 80 -4.50 -17.16 4.79
CA LEU A 80 -3.18 -17.52 5.31
C LEU A 80 -2.33 -16.28 5.61
N TYR A 81 -2.32 -15.31 4.69
CA TYR A 81 -1.50 -14.09 4.87
C TYR A 81 -2.05 -13.20 5.98
N GLU A 82 -3.37 -13.10 6.11
CA GLU A 82 -4.02 -12.37 7.21
C GLU A 82 -3.72 -13.03 8.56
N GLU A 83 -3.74 -14.37 8.66
CA GLU A 83 -3.37 -15.10 9.86
C GLU A 83 -1.93 -14.80 10.30
N TYR A 84 -0.96 -14.91 9.38
CA TYR A 84 0.44 -14.58 9.68
C TYR A 84 0.61 -13.11 10.11
N SER A 85 -0.07 -12.20 9.43
CA SER A 85 -0.06 -10.77 9.75
C SER A 85 -0.56 -10.50 11.15
N GLU A 86 -1.72 -11.06 11.52
CA GLU A 86 -2.31 -10.91 12.86
C GLU A 86 -1.40 -11.46 13.95
N ARG A 87 -0.85 -12.65 13.76
CA ARG A 87 0.11 -13.26 14.70
C ARG A 87 1.33 -12.38 14.92
N ILE A 88 1.93 -11.83 13.85
CA ILE A 88 3.11 -10.96 13.93
C ILE A 88 2.80 -9.68 14.68
N PHE A 89 1.73 -8.97 14.30
CA PHE A 89 1.44 -7.67 14.91
C PHE A 89 0.93 -7.80 16.34
N ASN A 90 0.19 -8.86 16.68
CA ASN A 90 -0.21 -9.15 18.06
C ASN A 90 1.01 -9.48 18.92
N LEU A 91 1.92 -10.34 18.45
CA LEU A 91 3.19 -10.62 19.11
C LEU A 91 3.96 -9.32 19.48
N ILE A 92 4.07 -8.40 18.52
CA ILE A 92 4.78 -7.13 18.74
C ILE A 92 4.07 -6.29 19.78
N LYS A 93 2.73 -6.20 19.72
CA LYS A 93 1.92 -5.42 20.67
C LYS A 93 1.99 -5.98 22.08
N GLU A 94 2.00 -7.29 22.24
CA GLU A 94 2.00 -7.97 23.54
C GLU A 94 3.39 -8.00 24.18
N GLN A 95 4.43 -8.33 23.42
CA GLN A 95 5.76 -8.55 23.97
C GLN A 95 6.63 -7.29 24.05
N PHE A 96 6.41 -6.29 23.19
CA PHE A 96 7.26 -5.11 23.10
C PHE A 96 6.55 -3.82 23.45
N THR A 97 5.54 -3.40 22.66
CA THR A 97 4.78 -2.16 22.91
C THR A 97 3.47 -2.14 22.13
N TYR A 98 2.41 -1.63 22.77
CA TYR A 98 1.12 -1.42 22.09
C TYR A 98 1.13 -0.25 21.10
N LYS A 99 2.18 0.60 21.11
CA LYS A 99 2.32 1.77 20.21
C LYS A 99 2.78 1.34 18.83
N VAL A 100 1.92 0.58 18.16
CA VAL A 100 2.14 0.02 16.81
C VAL A 100 1.08 0.56 15.86
N GLU A 101 1.51 1.16 14.76
CA GLU A 101 0.67 1.54 13.64
C GLU A 101 0.89 0.56 12.50
N VAL A 102 -0.09 -0.29 12.24
CA VAL A 102 -0.09 -1.22 11.11
C VAL A 102 -0.46 -0.45 9.83
N LEU A 103 0.39 -0.53 8.80
CA LEU A 103 0.20 0.18 7.54
C LEU A 103 -0.42 -0.69 6.46
N GLY A 104 -0.12 -1.95 6.47
CA GLY A 104 -0.57 -2.93 5.50
C GLY A 104 -0.64 -4.31 6.14
N ILE A 105 -0.54 -5.34 5.31
CA ILE A 105 -0.58 -6.73 5.80
C ILE A 105 0.79 -7.21 6.29
N ASP A 106 1.87 -6.51 5.94
CA ASP A 106 3.25 -6.95 6.12
C ASP A 106 4.18 -5.88 6.72
N GLU A 107 3.67 -4.69 7.04
CA GLU A 107 4.50 -3.61 7.57
C GLU A 107 3.84 -2.81 8.69
N CYS A 108 4.66 -2.32 9.63
CA CYS A 108 4.19 -1.44 10.69
C CYS A 108 5.27 -0.44 11.14
N PHE A 109 4.81 0.67 11.73
CA PHE A 109 5.65 1.52 12.56
C PHE A 109 5.47 1.18 14.04
N ILE A 110 6.57 1.28 14.80
CA ILE A 110 6.64 1.02 16.24
C ILE A 110 7.26 2.23 16.91
N ASP A 111 6.58 2.83 17.89
CA ASP A 111 7.20 3.82 18.77
C ASP A 111 8.01 3.10 19.87
N ALA A 112 9.31 3.05 19.67
CA ALA A 112 10.24 2.41 20.57
C ALA A 112 10.89 3.38 21.57
N THR A 113 10.47 4.64 21.62
CA THR A 113 11.08 5.72 22.41
C THR A 113 11.27 5.35 23.88
N ASN A 114 10.29 4.66 24.48
CA ASN A 114 10.30 4.34 25.92
C ASN A 114 10.72 2.89 26.22
N ILE A 115 11.12 2.11 25.22
CA ILE A 115 11.40 0.68 25.44
C ILE A 115 12.84 0.28 25.07
N TRP A 116 13.49 0.96 24.14
CA TRP A 116 14.79 0.54 23.59
C TRP A 116 15.89 0.44 24.66
N GLU A 117 15.86 1.27 25.69
CA GLU A 117 16.86 1.28 26.78
C GLU A 117 16.87 -0.03 27.57
N LYS A 118 15.71 -0.72 27.67
CA LYS A 118 15.62 -2.03 28.35
C LYS A 118 16.44 -3.13 27.64
N TYR A 119 16.78 -2.92 26.37
CA TYR A 119 17.57 -3.83 25.56
C TYR A 119 19.05 -3.39 25.46
N GLY A 120 19.43 -2.33 26.17
CA GLY A 120 20.77 -1.75 26.17
C GLY A 120 21.01 -0.78 25.01
N ASN A 121 20.54 -1.11 23.81
CA ASN A 121 20.61 -0.23 22.63
C ASN A 121 19.54 -0.59 21.59
N VAL A 122 19.35 0.30 20.59
CA VAL A 122 18.35 0.14 19.53
C VAL A 122 18.61 -1.10 18.66
N GLN A 123 19.88 -1.44 18.41
CA GLN A 123 20.25 -2.62 17.63
C GLN A 123 19.76 -3.91 18.29
N ASN A 124 19.98 -4.03 19.61
CA ASN A 124 19.55 -5.21 20.37
C ASN A 124 18.02 -5.34 20.42
N LEU A 125 17.28 -4.24 20.52
CA LEU A 125 15.82 -4.26 20.41
C LEU A 125 15.38 -4.78 19.04
N CYS A 126 15.99 -4.29 17.95
CA CYS A 126 15.67 -4.76 16.60
C CYS A 126 15.95 -6.27 16.45
N LEU A 127 17.09 -6.75 16.96
CA LEU A 127 17.44 -8.18 16.97
C LEU A 127 16.43 -9.00 17.78
N ALA A 128 16.00 -8.50 18.95
CA ALA A 128 15.01 -9.18 19.78
C ALA A 128 13.66 -9.31 19.04
N ILE A 129 13.23 -8.25 18.34
CA ILE A 129 11.99 -8.28 17.53
C ILE A 129 12.13 -9.27 16.38
N GLN A 130 13.24 -9.26 15.62
CA GLN A 130 13.49 -10.21 14.53
C GLN A 130 13.48 -11.66 15.04
N ALA A 131 14.13 -11.92 16.17
CA ALA A 131 14.16 -13.25 16.77
C ALA A 131 12.77 -13.73 17.21
N ALA A 132 11.97 -12.86 17.84
CA ALA A 132 10.60 -13.18 18.26
C ALA A 132 9.70 -13.48 17.06
N VAL A 133 9.74 -12.66 16.02
CA VAL A 133 8.97 -12.87 14.76
C VAL A 133 9.38 -14.19 14.12
N TYR A 134 10.67 -14.48 14.03
CA TYR A 134 11.16 -15.73 13.44
C TYR A 134 10.77 -16.98 14.25
N GLN A 135 10.87 -16.91 15.56
CA GLN A 135 10.46 -18.01 16.45
C GLN A 135 8.96 -18.29 16.33
N GLU A 136 8.13 -17.26 16.25
CA GLU A 136 6.68 -17.38 16.15
C GLU A 136 6.22 -17.90 14.79
N THR A 137 6.84 -17.44 13.69
CA THR A 137 6.29 -17.63 12.35
C THR A 137 7.22 -18.36 11.37
N GLY A 138 8.52 -18.44 11.66
CA GLY A 138 9.55 -18.90 10.72
C GLY A 138 9.87 -17.88 9.61
N LEU A 139 9.25 -16.68 9.65
CA LEU A 139 9.46 -15.62 8.66
C LEU A 139 10.54 -14.64 9.13
N THR A 140 11.25 -14.03 8.18
CA THR A 140 12.18 -12.94 8.48
C THR A 140 11.55 -11.57 8.21
N CYS A 141 12.05 -10.55 8.87
CA CYS A 141 11.68 -9.16 8.65
C CYS A 141 12.91 -8.25 8.64
N SER A 142 12.81 -7.15 7.92
CA SER A 142 13.83 -6.11 7.89
C SER A 142 13.36 -4.89 8.68
N ILE A 143 14.26 -4.31 9.49
CA ILE A 143 13.90 -3.21 10.39
C ILE A 143 14.77 -1.99 10.12
N GLY A 144 14.12 -0.85 9.89
CA GLY A 144 14.77 0.46 9.91
C GLY A 144 14.44 1.17 11.22
N ALA A 145 15.47 1.66 11.91
CA ALA A 145 15.32 2.46 13.12
C ALA A 145 15.78 3.90 12.88
N SER A 146 15.00 4.88 13.29
CA SER A 146 15.38 6.28 13.15
C SER A 146 14.59 7.19 14.10
N PHE A 147 14.89 8.48 14.04
CA PHE A 147 14.15 9.53 14.75
C PHE A 147 12.95 10.08 13.97
N THR A 148 12.75 9.65 12.70
CA THR A 148 11.59 10.00 11.85
C THR A 148 10.99 8.76 11.19
N ARG A 149 9.68 8.80 10.87
CA ARG A 149 8.98 7.76 10.11
C ARG A 149 9.58 7.56 8.71
N LEU A 150 9.88 8.66 8.00
CA LEU A 150 10.44 8.58 6.65
C LEU A 150 11.76 7.82 6.66
N PHE A 151 12.68 8.18 7.55
CA PHE A 151 14.00 7.56 7.58
C PHE A 151 13.95 6.11 8.08
N SER A 152 13.08 5.78 9.05
CA SER A 152 12.92 4.40 9.49
C SER A 152 12.40 3.51 8.33
N LYS A 153 11.41 4.00 7.56
CA LYS A 153 10.90 3.26 6.41
C LYS A 153 11.95 3.13 5.30
N MET A 154 12.68 4.17 4.97
CA MET A 154 13.81 4.07 4.03
C MET A 154 14.90 3.11 4.55
N GLY A 155 15.14 3.08 5.86
CA GLY A 155 16.11 2.21 6.50
C GLY A 155 15.78 0.73 6.37
N SER A 156 14.51 0.35 6.52
CA SER A 156 14.09 -1.06 6.40
C SER A 156 14.35 -1.63 5.00
N ASP A 157 14.36 -0.79 3.96
CA ASP A 157 14.62 -1.23 2.59
C ASP A 157 16.11 -1.36 2.23
N MET A 158 17.03 -0.79 3.05
CA MET A 158 18.45 -0.69 2.68
C MET A 158 19.20 -2.02 2.72
N LYS A 159 18.79 -2.93 3.60
CA LYS A 159 19.54 -4.17 3.88
C LYS A 159 18.64 -5.41 3.85
N LYS A 160 17.63 -5.44 2.98
CA LYS A 160 16.79 -6.65 2.82
C LYS A 160 17.56 -7.80 2.19
N PRO A 161 17.31 -9.08 2.60
CA PRO A 161 16.43 -9.54 3.68
C PRO A 161 17.11 -9.55 5.05
N ASN A 162 16.29 -9.62 6.11
CA ASN A 162 16.67 -9.81 7.51
C ASN A 162 17.69 -8.76 8.02
N GLY A 163 17.61 -7.55 7.43
CA GLY A 163 18.54 -6.48 7.72
C GLY A 163 18.06 -5.54 8.80
N ILE A 164 19.03 -4.89 9.45
CA ILE A 164 18.78 -3.78 10.38
C ILE A 164 19.59 -2.56 9.91
N THR A 165 18.91 -1.42 9.80
CA THR A 165 19.56 -0.15 9.51
C THR A 165 19.18 0.89 10.55
N ILE A 166 20.18 1.49 11.19
CA ILE A 166 19.96 2.55 12.17
C ILE A 166 20.40 3.88 11.59
N ILE A 167 19.44 4.81 11.48
CA ILE A 167 19.64 6.14 10.91
C ILE A 167 19.48 7.16 12.05
N THR A 168 20.58 7.78 12.43
CA THR A 168 20.67 8.77 13.49
C THR A 168 20.73 10.20 12.94
N LYS A 169 20.68 11.20 13.82
CA LYS A 169 20.85 12.61 13.43
C LYS A 169 22.24 12.90 12.88
N GLU A 170 23.23 12.10 13.27
CA GLU A 170 24.62 12.27 12.84
C GLU A 170 24.88 11.66 11.45
N ASN A 171 24.19 10.55 11.12
CA ASN A 171 24.48 9.81 9.87
C ASN A 171 23.43 9.93 8.77
N PHE A 172 22.23 10.52 9.04
CA PHE A 172 21.14 10.52 8.06
C PHE A 172 21.52 11.19 6.73
N LYS A 173 22.28 12.29 6.78
CA LYS A 173 22.72 12.97 5.57
C LYS A 173 23.56 12.05 4.67
N THR A 174 24.50 11.33 5.26
CA THR A 174 25.38 10.40 4.54
C THR A 174 24.57 9.22 3.97
N LEU A 175 23.64 8.66 4.75
CA LEU A 175 22.88 7.48 4.35
C LEU A 175 21.73 7.79 3.40
N ILE A 176 21.08 8.95 3.54
CA ILE A 176 19.85 9.29 2.81
C ILE A 176 20.14 10.22 1.63
N TRP A 177 20.93 11.30 1.83
CA TRP A 177 21.06 12.32 0.80
C TRP A 177 21.77 11.84 -0.47
N ASN A 178 22.59 10.80 -0.36
CA ASN A 178 23.25 10.16 -1.51
C ASN A 178 22.37 9.16 -2.27
N LYS A 179 21.13 8.88 -1.76
CA LYS A 179 20.20 7.99 -2.46
C LYS A 179 19.57 8.66 -3.67
N SER A 180 19.14 7.84 -4.62
CA SER A 180 18.33 8.33 -5.72
C SER A 180 17.02 8.93 -5.21
N ILE A 181 16.60 10.05 -5.77
CA ILE A 181 15.33 10.69 -5.38
C ILE A 181 14.11 9.79 -5.64
N LYS A 182 14.20 8.89 -6.61
CA LYS A 182 13.15 7.89 -6.91
C LYS A 182 12.94 6.87 -5.78
N ASP A 183 13.94 6.68 -4.91
CA ASP A 183 13.86 5.75 -3.79
C ASP A 183 13.19 6.38 -2.55
N VAL A 184 12.84 7.66 -2.62
CA VAL A 184 12.12 8.37 -1.55
C VAL A 184 10.64 8.04 -1.61
N ILE A 185 10.11 7.56 -0.50
CA ILE A 185 8.69 7.20 -0.38
C ILE A 185 7.81 8.43 -0.61
N GLY A 186 6.83 8.29 -1.50
CA GLY A 186 5.94 9.38 -1.91
C GLY A 186 6.40 10.14 -3.16
N VAL A 187 7.55 9.79 -3.74
CA VAL A 187 7.97 10.27 -5.05
C VAL A 187 7.44 9.33 -6.14
N GLY A 188 6.38 9.75 -6.81
CA GLY A 188 5.77 9.02 -7.94
C GLY A 188 6.24 9.54 -9.30
N SER A 189 5.81 8.89 -10.39
CA SER A 189 6.19 9.23 -11.78
C SER A 189 5.98 10.71 -12.12
N SER A 190 4.82 11.27 -11.74
CA SER A 190 4.53 12.69 -12.01
C SER A 190 5.49 13.66 -11.29
N SER A 191 5.98 13.29 -10.10
CA SER A 191 6.99 14.09 -9.40
C SER A 191 8.38 13.90 -10.03
N LEU A 192 8.70 12.68 -10.48
CA LEU A 192 9.98 12.38 -11.14
C LEU A 192 10.13 13.14 -12.45
N GLU A 193 9.08 13.23 -13.28
CA GLU A 193 9.11 14.04 -14.51
C GLU A 193 9.49 15.51 -14.24
N LYS A 194 8.92 16.11 -13.19
CA LYS A 194 9.27 17.47 -12.77
C LYS A 194 10.68 17.57 -12.20
N MET A 195 11.14 16.57 -11.45
CA MET A 195 12.49 16.50 -10.90
C MET A 195 13.55 16.37 -12.00
N GLU A 196 13.28 15.61 -13.06
CA GLU A 196 14.15 15.51 -14.23
C GLU A 196 14.34 16.87 -14.94
N LEU A 197 13.25 17.63 -15.10
CA LEU A 197 13.32 18.99 -15.67
C LEU A 197 14.18 19.95 -14.82
N LEU A 198 14.27 19.71 -13.52
CA LEU A 198 15.08 20.48 -12.57
C LEU A 198 16.49 19.86 -12.36
N ASN A 199 16.86 18.82 -13.12
CA ASN A 199 18.10 18.06 -12.97
C ASN A 199 18.30 17.45 -11.56
N VAL A 200 17.22 17.13 -10.86
CA VAL A 200 17.24 16.47 -9.53
C VAL A 200 17.31 14.97 -9.71
N LYS A 201 18.44 14.35 -9.36
CA LYS A 201 18.67 12.89 -9.44
C LYS A 201 18.77 12.23 -8.07
N THR A 202 19.31 12.95 -7.10
CA THR A 202 19.54 12.47 -5.74
C THR A 202 18.70 13.26 -4.74
N VAL A 203 18.57 12.73 -3.53
CA VAL A 203 17.97 13.47 -2.41
C VAL A 203 18.77 14.75 -2.14
N ASN A 204 20.11 14.70 -2.23
CA ASN A 204 20.97 15.87 -2.04
C ASN A 204 20.69 16.98 -3.06
N ASP A 205 20.37 16.65 -4.30
CA ASP A 205 19.99 17.65 -5.30
C ASP A 205 18.66 18.31 -4.91
N PHE A 206 17.69 17.52 -4.45
CA PHE A 206 16.37 18.04 -4.04
C PHE A 206 16.46 18.96 -2.81
N VAL A 207 17.20 18.57 -1.77
CA VAL A 207 17.31 19.36 -0.53
C VAL A 207 18.15 20.64 -0.71
N LYS A 208 18.84 20.79 -1.82
CA LYS A 208 19.57 22.02 -2.21
C LYS A 208 18.76 22.98 -3.05
N LEU A 209 17.59 22.57 -3.53
CA LEU A 209 16.71 23.49 -4.26
C LEU A 209 16.26 24.64 -3.35
N ASP A 210 16.06 25.79 -3.96
CA ASP A 210 15.41 26.92 -3.30
C ASP A 210 13.97 26.54 -2.91
N GLU A 211 13.55 26.91 -1.69
CA GLU A 211 12.22 26.59 -1.18
C GLU A 211 11.09 27.16 -2.05
N LYS A 212 11.34 28.30 -2.73
CA LYS A 212 10.40 28.90 -3.66
C LYS A 212 10.20 28.01 -4.89
N ILE A 213 11.29 27.45 -5.45
CA ILE A 213 11.23 26.49 -6.57
C ILE A 213 10.45 25.24 -6.16
N ILE A 214 10.68 24.75 -4.92
CA ILE A 214 9.96 23.59 -4.39
C ILE A 214 8.45 23.89 -4.26
N ALA A 215 8.10 25.05 -3.74
CA ALA A 215 6.70 25.47 -3.58
C ALA A 215 5.98 25.60 -4.95
N GLU A 216 6.62 26.22 -5.93
CA GLU A 216 6.05 26.45 -7.26
C GLU A 216 5.92 25.13 -8.07
N SER A 217 6.93 24.25 -8.00
CA SER A 217 6.96 23.02 -8.82
C SER A 217 6.18 21.87 -8.20
N PHE A 218 6.20 21.72 -6.87
CA PHE A 218 5.69 20.54 -6.16
C PHE A 218 4.59 20.87 -5.13
N GLY A 219 4.30 22.16 -4.90
CA GLY A 219 3.27 22.61 -3.96
C GLY A 219 3.53 22.17 -2.51
N LEU A 220 2.45 22.05 -1.72
CA LEU A 220 2.51 21.65 -0.32
C LEU A 220 3.14 20.27 -0.09
N SER A 221 2.99 19.34 -1.04
CA SER A 221 3.58 18.00 -0.93
C SER A 221 5.11 18.06 -1.02
N GLY A 222 5.64 18.89 -1.93
CA GLY A 222 7.09 19.13 -2.04
C GLY A 222 7.67 19.79 -0.81
N GLN A 223 7.00 20.82 -0.28
CA GLN A 223 7.42 21.49 0.95
C GLN A 223 7.46 20.54 2.15
N LYS A 224 6.43 19.70 2.32
CA LYS A 224 6.40 18.67 3.36
C LYS A 224 7.54 17.66 3.20
N MET A 225 7.83 17.23 1.97
CA MET A 225 8.93 16.31 1.68
C MET A 225 10.28 16.96 2.00
N TYR A 226 10.50 18.21 1.62
CA TYR A 226 11.70 18.97 1.94
C TYR A 226 11.96 19.00 3.43
N GLN A 227 10.96 19.36 4.24
CA GLN A 227 11.06 19.36 5.70
C GLN A 227 11.36 17.97 6.29
N LYS A 228 10.73 16.91 5.75
CA LYS A 228 10.97 15.53 6.17
C LYS A 228 12.39 15.08 5.84
N LEU A 229 12.92 15.41 4.66
CA LEU A 229 14.27 15.06 4.23
C LEU A 229 15.36 15.83 4.99
N HIS A 230 15.04 16.96 5.57
CA HIS A 230 15.92 17.67 6.54
C HIS A 230 15.77 17.13 7.97
N GLY A 231 14.87 16.19 8.23
CA GLY A 231 14.60 15.65 9.56
C GLY A 231 13.91 16.65 10.51
N ILE A 232 13.34 17.74 9.96
CA ILE A 232 12.66 18.79 10.74
C ILE A 232 11.24 18.36 11.08
N LYS A 233 10.52 17.82 10.09
CA LYS A 233 9.14 17.38 10.26
C LYS A 233 9.05 15.87 10.38
N ASN A 234 8.33 15.43 11.39
CA ASN A 234 8.01 14.03 11.61
C ASN A 234 6.52 13.88 11.87
N ASP A 235 5.89 12.93 11.18
CA ASP A 235 4.50 12.57 11.44
C ASP A 235 4.45 11.68 12.70
N GLU A 236 3.42 11.81 13.52
CA GLU A 236 3.21 10.94 14.67
C GLU A 236 2.81 9.53 14.23
N ILE A 237 3.08 8.55 15.07
CA ILE A 237 2.62 7.17 14.87
C ILE A 237 1.17 7.09 15.34
N ALA A 238 0.27 6.73 14.44
CA ALA A 238 -1.14 6.55 14.73
C ALA A 238 -1.41 5.13 15.25
N TYR A 239 -1.13 4.87 16.52
CA TYR A 239 -1.37 3.57 17.17
C TYR A 239 -2.82 3.41 17.70
N TRP A 240 -3.65 4.41 17.50
CA TRP A 240 -5.10 4.34 17.71
C TRP A 240 -5.81 3.91 16.43
N GLU A 241 -6.97 3.30 16.58
CA GLU A 241 -7.79 2.91 15.41
C GLU A 241 -8.09 4.10 14.52
N THR A 242 -7.70 4.01 13.27
CA THR A 242 -8.07 5.00 12.26
C THR A 242 -9.32 4.52 11.55
N SER A 243 -10.32 5.40 11.45
CA SER A 243 -11.55 5.09 10.71
C SER A 243 -11.25 4.79 9.24
N VAL A 244 -11.93 3.79 8.69
CA VAL A 244 -11.87 3.47 7.26
C VAL A 244 -12.35 4.68 6.46
N LYS A 245 -11.53 5.16 5.51
CA LYS A 245 -11.83 6.36 4.70
C LYS A 245 -12.57 6.06 3.41
N SER A 246 -12.35 4.88 2.85
CA SER A 246 -12.98 4.41 1.60
C SER A 246 -13.02 2.89 1.53
N ILE A 247 -14.01 2.35 0.84
CA ILE A 247 -14.10 0.92 0.50
C ILE A 247 -14.32 0.85 -1.00
N SER A 248 -13.52 0.07 -1.74
CA SER A 248 -13.68 -0.08 -3.18
C SER A 248 -13.32 -1.48 -3.66
N LYS A 249 -13.89 -1.85 -4.81
CA LYS A 249 -13.55 -3.05 -5.57
C LYS A 249 -13.50 -2.72 -7.05
N GLU A 250 -12.51 -3.30 -7.73
CA GLU A 250 -12.26 -3.10 -9.16
C GLU A 250 -11.97 -4.43 -9.85
N LYS A 251 -12.25 -4.50 -11.14
CA LYS A 251 -11.91 -5.61 -12.01
C LYS A 251 -11.27 -5.10 -13.30
N THR A 252 -10.08 -5.59 -13.60
CA THR A 252 -9.43 -5.42 -14.90
C THR A 252 -9.88 -6.54 -15.83
N PHE A 253 -10.16 -6.21 -17.09
CA PHE A 253 -10.59 -7.16 -18.09
C PHE A 253 -9.43 -7.65 -18.95
N ASP A 254 -9.38 -8.96 -19.18
CA ASP A 254 -8.40 -9.61 -20.05
C ASP A 254 -8.85 -9.62 -21.52
N LYS A 255 -10.16 -9.42 -21.76
CA LYS A 255 -10.80 -9.41 -23.07
C LYS A 255 -11.18 -7.99 -23.46
N LYS A 256 -10.93 -7.62 -24.72
CA LYS A 256 -11.50 -6.43 -25.35
C LYS A 256 -12.95 -6.71 -25.79
N ASN A 257 -13.74 -5.66 -25.94
CA ASN A 257 -15.09 -5.71 -26.51
C ASN A 257 -16.04 -6.68 -25.77
N MET A 258 -16.10 -6.55 -24.45
CA MET A 258 -17.16 -7.21 -23.67
C MET A 258 -18.49 -6.51 -23.94
N ALA A 259 -19.58 -7.27 -23.93
CA ALA A 259 -20.92 -6.71 -23.98
C ALA A 259 -21.19 -5.84 -22.75
N ILE A 260 -21.98 -4.79 -22.91
CA ILE A 260 -22.25 -3.88 -21.79
C ILE A 260 -23.03 -4.58 -20.69
N GLU A 261 -23.88 -5.53 -21.03
CA GLU A 261 -24.65 -6.35 -20.10
C GLU A 261 -23.74 -7.17 -19.18
N ASP A 262 -22.67 -7.79 -19.75
CA ASP A 262 -21.65 -8.51 -18.95
C ASP A 262 -20.90 -7.57 -18.00
N ILE A 263 -20.63 -6.35 -18.44
CA ILE A 263 -19.95 -5.33 -17.63
C ILE A 263 -20.85 -4.86 -16.50
N GLU A 264 -22.14 -4.67 -16.74
CA GLU A 264 -23.13 -4.31 -15.72
C GLU A 264 -23.28 -5.41 -14.67
N GLU A 265 -23.35 -6.68 -15.08
CA GLU A 265 -23.37 -7.81 -14.14
C GLU A 265 -22.12 -7.84 -13.26
N ILE A 266 -20.95 -7.62 -13.85
CA ILE A 266 -19.71 -7.52 -13.11
C ILE A 266 -19.72 -6.35 -12.13
N LEU A 267 -20.22 -5.19 -12.56
CA LEU A 267 -20.32 -4.00 -11.70
C LEU A 267 -21.26 -4.24 -10.52
N PHE A 268 -22.39 -4.93 -10.75
CA PHE A 268 -23.30 -5.35 -9.68
C PHE A 268 -22.60 -6.28 -8.68
N ASN A 269 -21.90 -7.31 -9.14
CA ASN A 269 -21.13 -8.22 -8.30
C ASN A 269 -20.03 -7.51 -7.50
N LEU A 270 -19.45 -6.41 -8.04
CA LEU A 270 -18.50 -5.57 -7.31
C LEU A 270 -19.20 -4.73 -6.23
N ALA A 271 -20.41 -4.22 -6.52
CA ALA A 271 -21.23 -3.49 -5.56
C ALA A 271 -21.60 -4.36 -4.36
N GLU A 272 -22.01 -5.62 -4.58
CA GLU A 272 -22.27 -6.59 -3.49
C GLU A 272 -21.06 -6.74 -2.57
N LYS A 273 -19.87 -6.93 -3.14
CA LYS A 273 -18.63 -7.07 -2.35
C LYS A 273 -18.28 -5.82 -1.55
N VAL A 274 -18.59 -4.63 -2.07
CA VAL A 274 -18.41 -3.37 -1.35
C VAL A 274 -19.40 -3.29 -0.19
N VAL A 275 -20.69 -3.58 -0.44
CA VAL A 275 -21.73 -3.58 0.59
C VAL A 275 -21.44 -4.59 1.70
N LEU A 276 -21.09 -5.82 1.35
CA LEU A 276 -20.71 -6.84 2.34
C LEU A 276 -19.56 -6.37 3.23
N ARG A 277 -18.57 -5.68 2.66
CA ARG A 277 -17.47 -5.13 3.44
C ARG A 277 -17.91 -3.95 4.32
N MET A 278 -18.84 -3.12 3.85
CA MET A 278 -19.44 -2.05 4.68
C MET A 278 -20.17 -2.64 5.87
N GLN A 279 -21.01 -3.65 5.64
CA GLN A 279 -21.80 -4.34 6.68
C GLN A 279 -20.89 -5.03 7.70
N LYS A 280 -19.86 -5.76 7.26
CA LYS A 280 -18.87 -6.39 8.15
C LYS A 280 -18.17 -5.38 9.07
N ASN A 281 -17.98 -4.14 8.63
CA ASN A 281 -17.34 -3.08 9.41
C ASN A 281 -18.34 -2.12 10.08
N ASN A 282 -19.64 -2.41 10.04
CA ASN A 282 -20.71 -1.56 10.60
C ASN A 282 -20.68 -0.11 10.07
N ILE A 283 -20.46 0.06 8.74
CA ILE A 283 -20.21 1.35 8.07
C ILE A 283 -21.35 1.66 7.09
N LEU A 284 -21.76 2.93 7.07
CA LEU A 284 -22.59 3.54 6.03
C LEU A 284 -21.76 4.52 5.20
N ALA A 285 -22.19 4.75 3.96
CA ALA A 285 -21.54 5.69 3.05
C ALA A 285 -22.51 6.75 2.54
N LYS A 286 -21.97 7.94 2.24
CA LYS A 286 -22.73 9.04 1.65
C LYS A 286 -22.35 9.34 0.20
N THR A 287 -21.22 8.84 -0.28
CA THR A 287 -20.74 9.06 -1.65
C THR A 287 -20.39 7.74 -2.30
N VAL A 288 -20.92 7.53 -3.51
CA VAL A 288 -20.55 6.40 -4.37
C VAL A 288 -19.67 6.91 -5.52
N THR A 289 -18.78 6.05 -6.00
CA THR A 289 -17.79 6.38 -7.01
C THR A 289 -17.71 5.27 -8.05
N LEU A 290 -17.83 5.61 -9.33
CA LEU A 290 -17.49 4.75 -10.46
C LEU A 290 -16.05 5.04 -10.89
N SER A 291 -15.22 4.00 -10.99
CA SER A 291 -13.89 4.05 -11.59
C SER A 291 -13.89 3.31 -12.92
N ILE A 292 -13.41 3.95 -13.99
CA ILE A 292 -13.39 3.34 -15.32
C ILE A 292 -12.08 3.66 -16.04
N LYS A 293 -11.60 2.70 -16.83
CA LYS A 293 -10.47 2.85 -17.74
C LYS A 293 -10.80 2.17 -19.05
N PHE A 294 -10.63 2.88 -20.15
CA PHE A 294 -10.85 2.34 -21.51
C PHE A 294 -9.57 1.77 -22.11
N TYR A 295 -9.67 0.87 -23.08
CA TYR A 295 -8.54 0.45 -23.89
C TYR A 295 -8.11 1.58 -24.82
N ASN A 296 -6.80 1.70 -25.09
CA ASN A 296 -6.32 2.62 -26.12
C ASN A 296 -6.63 2.02 -27.50
N GLN A 297 -7.31 2.79 -28.37
CA GLN A 297 -7.55 2.40 -29.74
C GLN A 297 -6.33 2.61 -30.66
N GLU A 298 -5.41 3.53 -30.32
CA GLU A 298 -4.21 3.82 -31.11
C GLU A 298 -2.95 3.54 -30.31
N ILE A 299 -2.18 2.58 -30.81
CA ILE A 299 -0.77 2.38 -30.42
C ILE A 299 0.05 3.38 -31.24
N ASN A 300 0.14 4.61 -30.78
CA ASN A 300 1.16 5.54 -31.26
C ASN A 300 2.44 5.19 -30.48
N PHE A 301 3.39 4.58 -31.18
CA PHE A 301 4.64 4.04 -30.60
C PHE A 301 5.50 5.11 -29.89
N ASP A 302 5.25 6.39 -30.16
CA ASP A 302 6.03 7.52 -29.61
C ASP A 302 5.50 8.13 -28.30
N LYS A 303 4.29 7.76 -27.86
CA LYS A 303 3.78 8.24 -26.56
C LYS A 303 3.00 7.12 -25.88
N LYS A 304 3.52 6.57 -24.78
CA LYS A 304 2.79 5.75 -23.80
C LYS A 304 1.69 6.59 -23.11
N GLN A 305 0.73 7.06 -23.87
CA GLN A 305 -0.51 7.63 -23.31
C GLN A 305 -1.45 6.45 -22.99
N HIS A 306 -1.22 5.81 -21.84
CA HIS A 306 -2.28 5.00 -21.26
C HIS A 306 -3.45 5.95 -20.97
N LYS A 307 -4.67 5.67 -21.52
CA LYS A 307 -5.86 6.41 -21.09
C LYS A 307 -5.90 6.38 -19.57
N LYS A 308 -5.90 7.57 -18.96
CA LYS A 308 -5.93 7.70 -17.51
C LYS A 308 -7.23 7.08 -16.98
N ARG A 309 -7.14 6.39 -15.86
CA ARG A 309 -8.32 6.02 -15.08
C ARG A 309 -9.12 7.29 -14.78
N ARG A 310 -10.41 7.27 -15.07
CA ARG A 310 -11.36 8.31 -14.73
C ARG A 310 -12.19 7.86 -13.54
N THR A 311 -12.58 8.80 -12.72
CA THR A 311 -13.36 8.55 -11.52
C THR A 311 -14.50 9.55 -11.48
N TYR A 312 -15.72 9.05 -11.34
CA TYR A 312 -16.95 9.83 -11.27
C TYR A 312 -17.61 9.54 -9.93
N SER A 313 -18.04 10.56 -9.22
CA SER A 313 -18.59 10.40 -7.87
C SER A 313 -19.92 11.14 -7.73
N GLU A 314 -20.86 10.55 -6.99
CA GLU A 314 -22.12 11.17 -6.61
C GLU A 314 -22.35 11.03 -5.12
N THR A 315 -22.83 12.10 -4.50
CA THR A 315 -23.10 12.18 -3.06
C THR A 315 -24.61 12.16 -2.82
N PHE A 316 -25.06 11.22 -1.98
CA PHE A 316 -26.46 11.08 -1.57
C PHE A 316 -26.85 12.12 -0.54
N GLY A 317 -28.16 12.38 -0.39
CA GLY A 317 -28.71 13.19 0.69
C GLY A 317 -28.54 12.54 2.07
N GLU A 318 -28.52 11.21 2.13
CA GLU A 318 -28.45 10.40 3.35
C GLU A 318 -27.35 9.34 3.29
N TYR A 319 -26.94 8.82 4.43
CA TYR A 319 -26.04 7.68 4.53
C TYR A 319 -26.78 6.37 4.22
N THR A 320 -26.13 5.46 3.50
CA THR A 320 -26.73 4.19 3.07
C THR A 320 -25.70 3.07 2.98
N ASP A 321 -26.16 1.81 3.12
CA ASP A 321 -25.47 0.58 2.71
C ASP A 321 -26.36 -0.29 1.81
N SER A 322 -27.42 0.32 1.21
CA SER A 322 -28.28 -0.37 0.24
C SER A 322 -27.56 -0.59 -1.07
N ILE A 323 -27.48 -1.84 -1.49
CA ILE A 323 -26.89 -2.22 -2.77
C ILE A 323 -27.67 -1.58 -3.93
N GLU A 324 -29.00 -1.55 -3.85
CA GLU A 324 -29.85 -0.99 -4.89
C GLU A 324 -29.57 0.49 -5.10
N LYS A 325 -29.44 1.26 -4.00
CA LYS A 325 -29.11 2.70 -4.08
C LYS A 325 -27.73 2.93 -4.67
N LEU A 326 -26.71 2.19 -4.20
CA LEU A 326 -25.33 2.34 -4.67
C LEU A 326 -25.20 1.92 -6.13
N TYR A 327 -25.75 0.76 -6.51
CA TYR A 327 -25.66 0.24 -7.86
C TYR A 327 -26.42 1.10 -8.88
N SER A 328 -27.68 1.48 -8.56
CA SER A 328 -28.49 2.31 -9.49
C SER A 328 -27.77 3.61 -9.85
N ARG A 329 -27.08 4.22 -8.91
CA ARG A 329 -26.34 5.46 -9.17
C ARG A 329 -25.10 5.27 -10.03
N VAL A 330 -24.28 4.24 -9.76
CA VAL A 330 -23.11 3.97 -10.61
C VAL A 330 -23.53 3.50 -12.01
N LYS A 331 -24.70 2.83 -12.14
CA LYS A 331 -25.27 2.47 -13.43
C LYS A 331 -25.66 3.72 -14.25
N VAL A 332 -26.38 4.67 -13.66
CA VAL A 332 -26.69 5.96 -14.31
C VAL A 332 -25.42 6.67 -14.77
N ILE A 333 -24.39 6.74 -13.90
CA ILE A 333 -23.11 7.35 -14.29
C ILE A 333 -22.48 6.58 -15.47
N LEU A 334 -22.54 5.24 -15.47
CA LEU A 334 -22.00 4.42 -16.57
C LEU A 334 -22.75 4.69 -17.88
N ASP A 335 -24.08 4.72 -17.83
CA ASP A 335 -24.94 4.98 -19.00
C ASP A 335 -24.65 6.36 -19.62
N ASP A 336 -24.41 7.37 -18.76
CA ASP A 336 -24.11 8.75 -19.19
C ASP A 336 -22.73 8.91 -19.86
N ILE A 337 -21.74 8.08 -19.48
CA ILE A 337 -20.35 8.23 -19.95
C ILE A 337 -19.91 7.18 -20.97
N TYR A 338 -20.70 6.10 -21.15
CA TYR A 338 -20.36 5.01 -22.03
C TYR A 338 -20.81 5.32 -23.46
N ASP A 339 -19.85 5.40 -24.37
CA ASP A 339 -20.02 5.71 -25.78
C ASP A 339 -19.69 4.54 -26.71
N GLY A 340 -19.62 3.32 -26.19
CA GLY A 340 -19.25 2.12 -26.94
C GLY A 340 -17.74 1.82 -26.94
N GLU A 341 -16.89 2.65 -26.30
CA GLU A 341 -15.46 2.33 -26.20
C GLU A 341 -15.20 1.08 -25.32
N SER A 342 -14.27 0.24 -25.75
CA SER A 342 -13.87 -0.95 -24.96
C SER A 342 -13.32 -0.59 -23.59
N ILE A 343 -13.96 -1.11 -22.54
CA ILE A 343 -13.55 -0.89 -21.15
C ILE A 343 -12.44 -1.88 -20.77
N SER A 344 -11.36 -1.41 -20.17
CA SER A 344 -10.24 -2.23 -19.68
C SER A 344 -10.27 -2.46 -18.18
N LEU A 345 -10.94 -1.56 -17.41
CA LEU A 345 -11.14 -1.67 -15.97
C LEU A 345 -12.43 -0.98 -15.59
N ILE A 346 -13.19 -1.63 -14.70
CA ILE A 346 -14.33 -1.01 -14.02
C ILE A 346 -14.27 -1.28 -12.52
N GLY A 347 -14.81 -0.36 -11.73
CA GLY A 347 -14.89 -0.52 -10.29
C GLY A 347 -15.87 0.41 -9.63
N ILE A 348 -16.31 0.01 -8.46
CA ILE A 348 -17.17 0.79 -7.57
C ILE A 348 -16.46 1.04 -6.24
N GLY A 349 -16.63 2.23 -5.70
CA GLY A 349 -16.12 2.61 -4.39
C GLY A 349 -17.10 3.47 -3.62
N VAL A 350 -16.88 3.56 -2.33
CA VAL A 350 -17.67 4.43 -1.42
C VAL A 350 -16.73 5.24 -0.54
N THR A 351 -17.12 6.49 -0.29
CA THR A 351 -16.41 7.45 0.57
C THR A 351 -17.39 8.21 1.45
N ASN A 352 -16.91 9.18 2.24
CA ASN A 352 -17.72 9.85 3.25
C ASN A 352 -18.41 8.83 4.14
N LEU A 353 -17.57 8.01 4.79
CA LEU A 353 -18.00 6.88 5.60
C LEU A 353 -18.31 7.31 7.03
N ILE A 354 -19.33 6.67 7.65
CA ILE A 354 -19.66 6.81 9.06
C ILE A 354 -19.97 5.43 9.66
N GLU A 355 -19.58 5.20 10.91
CA GLU A 355 -20.03 4.04 11.67
C GLU A 355 -21.52 4.19 12.02
N LYS A 356 -22.33 3.15 11.86
CA LYS A 356 -23.79 3.19 12.13
C LYS A 356 -24.11 3.71 13.53
N ASP A 357 -23.32 3.27 14.52
CA ASP A 357 -23.53 3.65 15.93
C ASP A 357 -23.28 5.15 16.18
N LYS A 358 -22.39 5.78 15.40
CA LYS A 358 -22.13 7.23 15.49
C LYS A 358 -23.26 8.05 14.86
N LEU A 359 -23.89 7.54 13.80
CA LEU A 359 -25.03 8.20 13.15
C LEU A 359 -26.24 8.24 14.09
N VAL A 360 -26.55 7.12 14.78
CA VAL A 360 -27.65 7.04 15.75
C VAL A 360 -27.44 8.05 16.88
N LYS A 361 -26.20 8.20 17.37
CA LYS A 361 -25.88 9.18 18.40
C LYS A 361 -26.09 10.61 17.92
N GLN A 362 -25.70 10.97 16.70
CA GLN A 362 -25.92 12.30 16.13
C GLN A 362 -27.40 12.63 16.03
N GLN A 363 -28.22 11.73 15.51
CA GLN A 363 -29.66 11.90 15.40
C GLN A 363 -30.37 12.01 16.77
N SER A 364 -29.87 11.32 17.79
CA SER A 364 -30.38 11.44 19.15
C SER A 364 -30.06 12.80 19.80
N PHE A 365 -28.91 13.41 19.50
CA PHE A 365 -28.55 14.74 19.98
C PHE A 365 -29.35 15.85 19.28
N GLU A 366 -29.62 15.73 17.97
CA GLU A 366 -30.44 16.69 17.23
C GLU A 366 -31.90 16.68 17.72
N ASN A 367 -32.42 15.53 18.18
CA ASN A 367 -33.78 15.41 18.75
C ASN A 367 -33.90 15.89 20.21
N ILE A 368 -32.79 16.23 20.89
CA ILE A 368 -32.82 16.77 22.27
C ILE A 368 -32.77 18.31 22.27
N ILE A 369 -32.49 18.93 21.13
CA ILE A 369 -32.34 20.41 20.99
C ILE A 369 -33.61 21.07 20.39
N ILE A 370 -34.71 20.32 20.25
CA ILE A 370 -36.04 20.86 19.88
C ILE A 370 -36.93 20.90 21.17
#